data_b64d4f2d40018cd79198e0d318658e84
#
_entry.id   b64d4f2d40018cd79198e0d318658e84
#
_cell.length_a   1.000
_cell.length_b   1.000
_cell.length_c   1.000
_cell.angle_alpha   90.00
_cell.angle_beta   90.00
_cell.angle_gamma   90.00
#
_symmetry.space_group_name_H-M   'P 1'
#
loop_
_entity.id
_entity.type
_entity.pdbx_description
1 polymer ?
#
loop_
_entity_poly.entity_id
_entity_poly.type
_entity_poly.pdbx_seq_one_letter_code
_entity_poly.pdbx_strand_id
1 'polypeptide(L)'
;ATVVELLCMESEELVNHRRRSQIYMIGVLDNGSGMDEMTLQVSLQFGNGMNLDEVAQTGMGKFGMGLPASSVSQAKRVEVWTWQAGVESAIYSYLDIGLIASKEQKEVPKPIKKKVPKEWLKCGGSLGESGTLVVWSAIDKCIWKTGKAIIDNSEFIVGRMYRKFLDSSKVTIRMATFDWNNIAGGALNDREAVANDPLYLTAPS
;
A
#
# COMPACT_ATOMS: atom_id res chain seq x y z
N ALA A 1 -4.74 7.46 10.09
CA ALA A 1 -4.28 6.11 10.44
C ALA A 1 -3.35 6.16 11.64
N THR A 2 -3.45 5.17 12.50
CA THR A 2 -2.52 4.92 13.61
C THR A 2 -1.67 3.67 13.34
N VAL A 3 -2.14 2.80 12.45
CA VAL A 3 -1.41 1.63 11.97
C VAL A 3 -1.38 1.64 10.46
N VAL A 4 -0.20 1.43 9.89
CA VAL A 4 0.02 1.23 8.45
C VAL A 4 0.85 -0.04 8.27
N GLU A 5 0.46 -0.89 7.34
CA GLU A 5 1.14 -2.16 7.09
C GLU A 5 1.60 -2.24 5.63
N LEU A 6 2.89 -2.44 5.42
CA LEU A 6 3.48 -2.80 4.12
C LEU A 6 3.56 -4.32 4.04
N LEU A 7 2.76 -4.93 3.20
CA LEU A 7 2.61 -6.38 3.06
C LEU A 7 3.15 -6.82 1.70
N CYS A 8 4.25 -7.55 1.70
CA CYS A 8 4.89 -8.07 0.49
C CYS A 8 4.50 -9.54 0.30
N MET A 9 3.87 -9.86 -0.83
CA MET A 9 3.53 -11.23 -1.20
C MET A 9 4.57 -11.77 -2.17
N GLU A 10 5.24 -12.84 -1.80
CA GLU A 10 6.16 -13.57 -2.67
C GLU A 10 5.50 -14.80 -3.27
N SER A 11 5.92 -15.17 -4.46
CA SER A 11 5.58 -16.42 -5.10
C SER A 11 6.82 -17.08 -5.68
N GLU A 12 6.89 -18.39 -5.64
CA GLU A 12 7.97 -19.14 -6.29
C GLU A 12 7.72 -19.21 -7.79
N GLU A 13 8.70 -18.79 -8.56
CA GLU A 13 8.75 -18.95 -10.01
C GLU A 13 9.92 -19.85 -10.44
N LEU A 14 9.71 -20.64 -11.49
CA LEU A 14 10.74 -21.46 -12.11
C LEU A 14 11.53 -20.61 -13.12
N VAL A 15 12.73 -20.14 -12.71
CA VAL A 15 13.62 -19.38 -13.57
C VAL A 15 14.86 -20.23 -13.86
N ASN A 16 15.09 -20.58 -15.12
CA ASN A 16 16.24 -21.41 -15.56
C ASN A 16 16.37 -22.72 -14.75
N HIS A 17 15.27 -23.48 -14.61
CA HIS A 17 15.17 -24.73 -13.85
C HIS A 17 15.46 -24.62 -12.34
N ARG A 18 15.51 -23.39 -11.79
CA ARG A 18 15.64 -23.15 -10.35
C ARG A 18 14.41 -22.42 -9.82
N ARG A 19 13.89 -22.87 -8.69
CA ARG A 19 12.85 -22.14 -7.97
C ARG A 19 13.46 -20.87 -7.37
N ARG A 20 12.86 -19.73 -7.67
CA ARG A 20 13.23 -18.44 -7.09
C ARG A 20 11.99 -17.77 -6.52
N SER A 21 12.06 -17.32 -5.29
CA SER A 21 11.05 -16.46 -4.72
C SER A 21 11.15 -15.07 -5.35
N GLN A 22 10.04 -14.54 -5.84
CA GLN A 22 9.94 -13.20 -6.39
C GLN A 22 8.70 -12.50 -5.83
N ILE A 23 8.79 -11.17 -5.76
CA ILE A 23 7.64 -10.36 -5.36
C ILE A 23 6.51 -10.53 -6.37
N TYR A 24 5.35 -10.93 -5.89
CA TYR A 24 4.14 -11.17 -6.68
C TYR A 24 3.17 -10.01 -6.58
N MET A 25 2.89 -9.54 -5.35
CA MET A 25 2.06 -8.38 -5.08
C MET A 25 2.61 -7.61 -3.88
N ILE A 26 2.28 -6.33 -3.80
CA ILE A 26 2.55 -5.48 -2.64
C ILE A 26 1.24 -4.85 -2.20
N GLY A 27 0.92 -4.97 -0.92
CA GLY A 27 -0.22 -4.33 -0.29
C GLY A 27 0.20 -3.25 0.71
N VAL A 28 -0.51 -2.15 0.75
CA VAL A 28 -0.44 -1.18 1.84
C VAL A 28 -1.82 -1.10 2.47
N LEU A 29 -1.90 -1.52 3.73
CA LEU A 29 -3.12 -1.55 4.52
C LEU A 29 -3.03 -0.50 5.62
N ASP A 30 -4.08 0.27 5.84
CA ASP A 30 -4.17 1.23 6.93
C ASP A 30 -5.53 1.20 7.63
N ASN A 31 -5.56 1.63 8.88
CA ASN A 31 -6.75 1.83 9.70
C ASN A 31 -7.20 3.30 9.74
N GLY A 32 -7.02 4.04 8.65
CA GLY A 32 -7.44 5.43 8.53
C GLY A 32 -8.96 5.59 8.41
N SER A 33 -9.39 6.79 8.04
CA SER A 33 -10.82 7.14 7.92
C SER A 33 -11.56 6.45 6.77
N GLY A 34 -10.83 5.77 5.88
CA GLY A 34 -11.38 5.28 4.63
C GLY A 34 -11.79 6.42 3.69
N MET A 35 -12.38 6.05 2.56
CA MET A 35 -12.85 6.98 1.52
C MET A 35 -14.29 6.67 1.14
N ASP A 36 -15.05 7.70 0.80
CA ASP A 36 -16.33 7.56 0.11
C ASP A 36 -16.12 7.26 -1.39
N GLU A 37 -17.21 7.02 -2.13
CA GLU A 37 -17.15 6.65 -3.55
C GLU A 37 -16.46 7.73 -4.39
N MET A 38 -16.79 9.00 -4.16
CA MET A 38 -16.23 10.11 -4.92
C MET A 38 -14.73 10.27 -4.65
N THR A 39 -14.34 10.23 -3.38
CA THR A 39 -12.94 10.32 -2.96
C THR A 39 -12.12 9.16 -3.51
N LEU A 40 -12.65 7.92 -3.47
CA LEU A 40 -11.96 6.76 -4.03
C LEU A 40 -11.74 6.90 -5.53
N GLN A 41 -12.78 7.28 -6.29
CA GLN A 41 -12.66 7.44 -7.75
C GLN A 41 -11.64 8.52 -8.12
N VAL A 42 -11.66 9.64 -7.41
CA VAL A 42 -10.76 10.78 -7.65
C VAL A 42 -9.33 10.46 -7.20
N SER A 43 -9.13 9.68 -6.14
CA SER A 43 -7.80 9.32 -5.62
C SER A 43 -6.93 8.54 -6.62
N LEU A 44 -7.55 7.85 -7.57
CA LEU A 44 -6.88 7.11 -8.64
C LEU A 44 -6.67 7.93 -9.92
N GLN A 45 -7.19 9.16 -9.99
CA GLN A 45 -6.98 10.07 -11.13
C GLN A 45 -5.67 10.84 -10.99
N PHE A 46 -5.05 11.16 -12.11
CA PHE A 46 -3.87 12.01 -12.14
C PHE A 46 -4.27 13.48 -12.09
N GLY A 47 -3.78 14.22 -11.08
CA GLY A 47 -3.92 15.67 -11.04
C GLY A 47 -5.35 16.17 -10.83
N ASN A 48 -6.09 15.59 -9.89
CA ASN A 48 -7.50 15.91 -9.65
C ASN A 48 -7.77 17.29 -9.04
N GLY A 49 -6.76 18.01 -8.57
CA GLY A 49 -6.88 19.38 -8.05
C GLY A 49 -7.66 19.56 -6.74
N MET A 50 -8.27 18.50 -6.18
CA MET A 50 -9.10 18.61 -4.96
C MET A 50 -8.33 19.02 -3.71
N ASN A 51 -7.00 18.86 -3.71
CA ASN A 51 -6.13 19.18 -2.58
C ASN A 51 -5.36 20.49 -2.77
N LEU A 52 -5.77 21.36 -3.71
CA LEU A 52 -5.07 22.63 -3.97
C LEU A 52 -5.52 23.76 -3.03
N ASP A 53 -6.62 23.60 -2.31
CA ASP A 53 -7.09 24.58 -1.31
C ASP A 53 -6.19 24.52 -0.06
N GLU A 54 -5.33 25.50 0.10
CA GLU A 54 -4.38 25.58 1.23
C GLU A 54 -5.05 25.60 2.60
N VAL A 55 -6.27 26.13 2.70
CA VAL A 55 -7.01 26.25 3.97
C VAL A 55 -7.58 24.92 4.44
N ALA A 56 -7.83 23.97 3.53
CA ALA A 56 -8.42 22.65 3.85
C ALA A 56 -7.35 21.55 3.98
N GLN A 57 -6.07 21.85 3.75
CA GLN A 57 -5.00 20.87 3.76
C GLN A 57 -4.61 20.45 5.17
N THR A 58 -5.07 19.28 5.61
CA THR A 58 -4.64 18.64 6.86
C THR A 58 -3.61 17.51 6.64
N GLY A 59 -3.33 17.12 5.39
CA GLY A 59 -2.50 15.98 5.02
C GLY A 59 -1.27 16.33 4.18
N MET A 60 -0.39 15.35 3.96
CA MET A 60 0.83 15.47 3.15
C MET A 60 0.57 15.48 1.64
N GLY A 61 -0.61 15.05 1.19
CA GLY A 61 -0.97 14.95 -0.23
C GLY A 61 -1.48 16.27 -0.81
N LYS A 62 -0.61 17.05 -1.49
CA LYS A 62 -0.98 18.37 -2.02
C LYS A 62 -1.60 18.32 -3.43
N PHE A 63 -1.14 17.45 -4.29
CA PHE A 63 -1.41 17.53 -5.74
C PHE A 63 -2.34 16.45 -6.28
N GLY A 64 -2.84 15.53 -5.42
CA GLY A 64 -3.72 14.44 -5.85
C GLY A 64 -3.07 13.46 -6.86
N MET A 65 -1.74 13.39 -6.90
CA MET A 65 -1.00 12.52 -7.83
C MET A 65 -0.22 11.41 -7.14
N GLY A 66 -0.14 11.42 -5.80
CA GLY A 66 0.71 10.51 -5.05
C GLY A 66 0.36 9.04 -5.29
N LEU A 67 -0.89 8.67 -5.10
CA LEU A 67 -1.32 7.28 -5.24
C LEU A 67 -1.19 6.77 -6.68
N PRO A 68 -1.75 7.42 -7.73
CA PRO A 68 -1.60 6.89 -9.08
C PRO A 68 -0.16 6.92 -9.58
N ALA A 69 0.60 7.99 -9.34
CA ALA A 69 1.98 8.10 -9.80
C ALA A 69 2.91 7.07 -9.14
N SER A 70 2.85 6.89 -7.82
CA SER A 70 3.64 5.86 -7.14
C SER A 70 3.29 4.47 -7.62
N SER A 71 2.00 4.18 -7.82
CA SER A 71 1.53 2.87 -8.24
C SER A 71 2.01 2.50 -9.64
N VAL A 72 1.82 3.36 -10.64
CA VAL A 72 2.22 3.06 -12.03
C VAL A 72 3.75 3.10 -12.23
N SER A 73 4.49 3.67 -11.28
CA SER A 73 5.95 3.61 -11.29
C SER A 73 6.50 2.23 -10.90
N GLN A 74 5.71 1.37 -10.29
CA GLN A 74 6.12 0.06 -9.77
C GLN A 74 5.36 -1.11 -10.40
N ALA A 75 4.09 -0.91 -10.76
CA ALA A 75 3.20 -1.97 -11.18
C ALA A 75 2.30 -1.53 -12.34
N LYS A 76 1.81 -2.51 -13.11
CA LYS A 76 0.84 -2.26 -14.18
C LYS A 76 -0.59 -2.11 -13.67
N ARG A 77 -0.88 -2.63 -12.47
CA ARG A 77 -2.21 -2.57 -11.90
C ARG A 77 -2.18 -2.15 -10.44
N VAL A 78 -3.02 -1.20 -10.09
CA VAL A 78 -3.34 -0.81 -8.71
C VAL A 78 -4.82 -1.05 -8.46
N GLU A 79 -5.11 -1.68 -7.33
CA GLU A 79 -6.45 -1.97 -6.85
C GLU A 79 -6.61 -1.36 -5.47
N VAL A 80 -7.76 -0.74 -5.22
CA VAL A 80 -8.02 -0.08 -3.93
C VAL A 80 -9.35 -0.55 -3.37
N TRP A 81 -9.31 -1.07 -2.16
CA TRP A 81 -10.47 -1.31 -1.30
C TRP A 81 -10.45 -0.29 -0.18
N THR A 82 -11.59 0.29 0.14
CA THR A 82 -11.71 1.22 1.26
C THR A 82 -13.07 1.07 1.93
N TRP A 83 -13.13 1.31 3.22
CA TRP A 83 -14.35 1.15 4.02
C TRP A 83 -14.39 2.16 5.16
N GLN A 84 -15.62 2.54 5.59
CA GLN A 84 -15.89 3.50 6.66
C GLN A 84 -16.83 2.95 7.74
N ALA A 85 -17.35 1.74 7.56
CA ALA A 85 -18.28 1.08 8.46
C ALA A 85 -18.06 -0.44 8.47
N GLY A 86 -16.87 -0.86 8.90
CA GLY A 86 -16.42 -2.25 8.88
C GLY A 86 -16.00 -2.74 7.49
N VAL A 87 -15.06 -3.67 7.46
CA VAL A 87 -14.44 -4.21 6.23
C VAL A 87 -15.45 -4.84 5.26
N GLU A 88 -16.59 -5.32 5.77
CA GLU A 88 -17.67 -5.89 4.94
C GLU A 88 -18.40 -4.83 4.11
N SER A 89 -18.26 -3.53 4.46
CA SER A 89 -18.80 -2.41 3.69
C SER A 89 -17.90 -1.95 2.55
N ALA A 90 -16.75 -2.60 2.35
CA ALA A 90 -15.71 -2.16 1.42
C ALA A 90 -16.23 -1.88 0.00
N ILE A 91 -15.82 -0.75 -0.51
CA ILE A 91 -15.95 -0.34 -1.92
C ILE A 91 -14.60 -0.46 -2.61
N TYR A 92 -14.61 -0.63 -3.93
CA TYR A 92 -13.45 -0.98 -4.73
C TYR A 92 -13.41 -0.22 -6.03
N SER A 93 -12.22 0.23 -6.41
CA SER A 93 -11.90 0.70 -7.76
C SER A 93 -10.46 0.34 -8.12
N TYR A 94 -10.06 0.55 -9.37
CA TYR A 94 -8.73 0.18 -9.86
C TYR A 94 -8.26 1.03 -11.03
N LEU A 95 -6.97 0.97 -11.29
CA LEU A 95 -6.32 1.49 -12.48
C LEU A 95 -5.45 0.38 -13.08
N ASP A 96 -5.61 0.12 -14.39
CA ASP A 96 -4.85 -0.90 -15.11
C ASP A 96 -4.22 -0.30 -16.38
N ILE A 97 -2.89 -0.23 -16.40
CA ILE A 97 -2.14 0.36 -17.51
C ILE A 97 -2.30 -0.44 -18.80
N GLY A 98 -2.47 -1.78 -18.70
CA GLY A 98 -2.72 -2.62 -19.87
C GLY A 98 -4.06 -2.27 -20.53
N LEU A 99 -5.13 -2.15 -19.75
CA LEU A 99 -6.45 -1.77 -20.22
C LEU A 99 -6.50 -0.33 -20.73
N ILE A 100 -5.72 0.58 -20.16
CA ILE A 100 -5.60 1.96 -20.65
C ILE A 100 -4.89 1.96 -22.00
N ALA A 101 -3.80 1.22 -22.14
CA ALA A 101 -3.03 1.12 -23.40
C ALA A 101 -3.87 0.49 -24.53
N SER A 102 -4.71 -0.50 -24.23
CA SER A 102 -5.65 -1.10 -25.19
C SER A 102 -6.90 -0.24 -25.44
N LYS A 103 -7.06 0.89 -24.73
CA LYS A 103 -8.21 1.78 -24.77
C LYS A 103 -9.53 1.16 -24.24
N GLU A 104 -9.45 0.06 -23.54
CA GLU A 104 -10.58 -0.58 -22.86
C GLU A 104 -10.96 0.18 -21.57
N GLN A 105 -9.98 0.68 -20.84
CA GLN A 105 -10.20 1.56 -19.69
C GLN A 105 -9.92 3.02 -20.10
N LYS A 106 -10.97 3.83 -20.24
CA LYS A 106 -10.87 5.25 -20.62
C LYS A 106 -10.88 6.19 -19.40
N GLU A 107 -11.43 5.74 -18.31
CA GLU A 107 -11.57 6.48 -17.05
C GLU A 107 -11.40 5.55 -15.85
N VAL A 108 -11.21 6.11 -14.67
CA VAL A 108 -11.25 5.34 -13.42
C VAL A 108 -12.66 4.81 -13.21
N PRO A 109 -12.84 3.49 -13.06
CA PRO A 109 -14.16 2.91 -12.88
C PRO A 109 -14.86 3.47 -11.64
N LYS A 110 -16.19 3.65 -11.75
CA LYS A 110 -16.99 4.00 -10.57
C LYS A 110 -16.81 2.92 -9.51
N PRO A 111 -16.65 3.32 -8.24
CA PRO A 111 -16.52 2.38 -7.14
C PRO A 111 -17.71 1.41 -7.07
N ILE A 112 -17.42 0.17 -6.79
CA ILE A 112 -18.43 -0.89 -6.59
C ILE A 112 -18.21 -1.56 -5.25
N LYS A 113 -19.27 -2.07 -4.65
CA LYS A 113 -19.15 -2.88 -3.43
C LYS A 113 -18.45 -4.19 -3.75
N LYS A 114 -17.31 -4.44 -3.12
CA LYS A 114 -16.49 -5.65 -3.33
C LYS A 114 -15.73 -6.01 -2.06
N LYS A 115 -15.89 -7.25 -1.62
CA LYS A 115 -15.18 -7.73 -0.43
C LYS A 115 -13.67 -7.68 -0.61
N VAL A 116 -12.98 -7.33 0.46
CA VAL A 116 -11.52 -7.45 0.54
C VAL A 116 -11.14 -8.94 0.41
N PRO A 117 -10.14 -9.29 -0.42
CA PRO A 117 -9.72 -10.68 -0.56
C PRO A 117 -9.23 -11.26 0.77
N LYS A 118 -9.61 -12.52 1.04
CA LYS A 118 -9.34 -13.21 2.33
C LYS A 118 -7.85 -13.31 2.65
N GLU A 119 -7.02 -13.36 1.64
CA GLU A 119 -5.57 -13.42 1.73
C GLU A 119 -5.04 -12.19 2.48
N TRP A 120 -5.47 -11.01 2.09
CA TRP A 120 -5.08 -9.76 2.73
C TRP A 120 -5.62 -9.62 4.15
N LEU A 121 -6.85 -10.12 4.40
CA LEU A 121 -7.42 -10.15 5.75
C LEU A 121 -6.65 -11.05 6.72
N LYS A 122 -6.01 -12.11 6.21
CA LYS A 122 -5.18 -13.01 7.02
C LYS A 122 -3.79 -12.44 7.32
N CYS A 123 -3.26 -11.61 6.42
CA CYS A 123 -1.93 -11.02 6.56
C CYS A 123 -1.95 -9.72 7.35
N GLY A 124 -3.04 -8.96 7.25
CA GLY A 124 -3.23 -7.71 7.99
C GLY A 124 -3.48 -7.97 9.47
N GLY A 125 -2.79 -7.24 10.32
CA GLY A 125 -2.93 -7.33 11.78
C GLY A 125 -3.99 -6.39 12.36
N SER A 126 -4.32 -5.30 11.67
CA SER A 126 -5.22 -4.27 12.18
C SER A 126 -6.25 -3.84 11.14
N LEU A 127 -7.38 -4.52 11.15
CA LEU A 127 -8.57 -4.12 10.38
C LEU A 127 -9.44 -3.23 11.27
N GLY A 128 -9.31 -1.91 11.12
CA GLY A 128 -10.15 -0.95 11.85
C GLY A 128 -11.60 -0.96 11.39
N GLU A 129 -12.45 -0.23 12.10
CA GLU A 129 -13.83 0.07 11.69
C GLU A 129 -13.86 0.80 10.33
N SER A 130 -12.82 1.57 10.07
CA SER A 130 -12.53 2.19 8.77
C SER A 130 -11.10 1.90 8.35
N GLY A 131 -10.81 1.99 7.04
CA GLY A 131 -9.47 1.73 6.53
C GLY A 131 -9.39 1.72 5.02
N THR A 132 -8.16 1.50 4.54
CA THR A 132 -7.89 1.37 3.10
C THR A 132 -6.85 0.28 2.86
N LEU A 133 -7.07 -0.52 1.84
CA LEU A 133 -6.09 -1.46 1.29
C LEU A 133 -5.80 -1.06 -0.15
N VAL A 134 -4.54 -0.72 -0.43
CA VAL A 134 -4.00 -0.50 -1.77
C VAL A 134 -3.16 -1.72 -2.16
N VAL A 135 -3.43 -2.31 -3.30
CA VAL A 135 -2.69 -3.48 -3.80
C VAL A 135 -2.06 -3.17 -5.16
N TRP A 136 -0.79 -3.39 -5.26
CA TRP A 136 -0.05 -3.39 -6.53
C TRP A 136 0.12 -4.82 -7.02
N SER A 137 -0.33 -5.09 -8.24
CA SER A 137 -0.18 -6.37 -8.92
C SER A 137 0.40 -6.20 -10.32
N ALA A 138 0.81 -7.29 -10.96
CA ALA A 138 1.57 -7.22 -12.21
C ALA A 138 2.78 -6.29 -12.09
N ILE A 139 3.60 -6.52 -11.06
CA ILE A 139 4.78 -5.73 -10.73
C ILE A 139 5.82 -5.90 -11.84
N ASP A 140 6.23 -4.81 -12.49
CA ASP A 140 7.15 -4.85 -13.62
C ASP A 140 8.40 -3.97 -13.46
N LYS A 141 8.29 -2.89 -12.69
CA LYS A 141 9.35 -1.88 -12.53
C LYS A 141 10.00 -1.87 -11.16
N CYS A 142 9.54 -2.69 -10.23
CA CYS A 142 10.16 -2.77 -8.90
C CYS A 142 11.61 -3.27 -9.03
N ILE A 143 12.56 -2.49 -8.50
CA ILE A 143 13.99 -2.81 -8.54
C ILE A 143 14.29 -4.01 -7.63
N TRP A 144 13.68 -4.04 -6.45
CA TRP A 144 13.87 -5.12 -5.48
C TRP A 144 12.92 -6.28 -5.78
N LYS A 145 13.49 -7.45 -6.03
CA LYS A 145 12.75 -8.62 -6.50
C LYS A 145 12.20 -9.52 -5.40
N THR A 146 12.55 -9.27 -4.15
CA THR A 146 12.07 -10.04 -2.98
C THR A 146 11.47 -9.12 -1.93
N GLY A 147 10.52 -9.62 -1.15
CA GLY A 147 9.90 -8.89 -0.07
C GLY A 147 10.92 -8.48 0.99
N LYS A 148 11.89 -9.36 1.31
CA LYS A 148 12.99 -9.01 2.20
C LYS A 148 13.77 -7.81 1.71
N ALA A 149 14.15 -7.76 0.43
CA ALA A 149 14.90 -6.64 -0.13
C ALA A 149 14.06 -5.35 -0.15
N ILE A 150 12.75 -5.44 -0.42
CA ILE A 150 11.82 -4.31 -0.35
C ILE A 150 11.80 -3.76 1.09
N ILE A 151 11.61 -4.61 2.08
CA ILE A 151 11.53 -4.20 3.48
C ILE A 151 12.86 -3.59 3.93
N ASP A 152 13.99 -4.27 3.70
CA ASP A 152 15.32 -3.81 4.14
C ASP A 152 15.67 -2.41 3.58
N ASN A 153 15.31 -2.14 2.33
CA ASN A 153 15.58 -0.84 1.71
C ASN A 153 14.51 0.22 2.05
N SER A 154 13.27 -0.18 2.28
CA SER A 154 12.18 0.74 2.63
C SER A 154 12.26 1.19 4.09
N GLU A 155 12.69 0.33 5.01
CA GLU A 155 12.76 0.62 6.45
C GLU A 155 13.57 1.88 6.75
N PHE A 156 14.75 2.00 6.13
CA PHE A 156 15.59 3.19 6.31
C PHE A 156 14.89 4.47 5.88
N ILE A 157 14.23 4.45 4.72
CA ILE A 157 13.52 5.61 4.16
C ILE A 157 12.29 5.94 5.01
N VAL A 158 11.50 4.92 5.37
CA VAL A 158 10.30 5.04 6.21
C VAL A 158 10.68 5.59 7.59
N GLY A 159 11.66 5.00 8.24
CA GLY A 159 12.14 5.45 9.55
C GLY A 159 12.60 6.91 9.55
N ARG A 160 13.22 7.36 8.47
CA ARG A 160 13.67 8.75 8.31
C ARG A 160 12.51 9.71 8.03
N MET A 161 11.65 9.38 7.07
CA MET A 161 10.56 10.28 6.64
C MET A 161 9.48 10.42 7.70
N TYR A 162 9.14 9.33 8.38
CA TYR A 162 8.07 9.29 9.37
C TYR A 162 8.57 9.33 10.82
N ARG A 163 9.86 9.63 11.05
CA ARG A 163 10.49 9.59 12.38
C ARG A 163 9.67 10.27 13.48
N LYS A 164 9.14 11.49 13.22
CA LYS A 164 8.37 12.24 14.22
C LYS A 164 7.07 11.55 14.65
N PHE A 165 6.47 10.78 13.76
CA PHE A 165 5.27 10.01 14.05
C PHE A 165 5.61 8.71 14.76
N LEU A 166 6.71 8.07 14.39
CA LEU A 166 7.23 6.84 15.01
C LEU A 166 7.73 7.14 16.43
N ASP A 167 8.58 8.15 16.63
CA ASP A 167 9.12 8.55 17.95
C ASP A 167 7.99 8.93 18.93
N SER A 168 6.94 9.57 18.45
CA SER A 168 5.81 9.94 19.31
C SER A 168 4.84 8.80 19.58
N SER A 169 5.12 7.59 19.06
CA SER A 169 4.24 6.41 19.13
C SER A 169 2.81 6.67 18.63
N LYS A 170 2.62 7.68 17.78
CA LYS A 170 1.31 8.02 17.19
C LYS A 170 0.95 7.10 16.04
N VAL A 171 1.95 6.54 15.36
CA VAL A 171 1.79 5.66 14.22
C VAL A 171 2.74 4.48 14.35
N THR A 172 2.22 3.28 14.15
CA THR A 172 3.01 2.06 13.96
C THR A 172 3.04 1.74 12.47
N ILE A 173 4.22 1.44 11.93
CA ILE A 173 4.38 0.98 10.54
C ILE A 173 4.96 -0.42 10.57
N ARG A 174 4.11 -1.42 10.31
CA ARG A 174 4.50 -2.82 10.20
C ARG A 174 4.94 -3.14 8.78
N MET A 175 5.97 -3.95 8.62
CA MET A 175 6.46 -4.41 7.32
C MET A 175 6.63 -5.94 7.36
N ALA A 176 5.85 -6.65 6.55
CA ALA A 176 5.83 -8.10 6.57
C ALA A 176 5.87 -8.72 5.17
N THR A 177 6.45 -9.91 5.07
CA THR A 177 6.53 -10.72 3.85
C THR A 177 5.81 -12.03 4.08
N PHE A 178 5.03 -12.48 3.10
CA PHE A 178 4.30 -13.75 3.13
C PHE A 178 4.53 -14.54 1.84
N ASP A 179 4.48 -15.85 1.96
CA ASP A 179 4.38 -16.73 0.79
C ASP A 179 2.93 -16.76 0.32
N TRP A 180 2.69 -16.28 -0.92
CA TRP A 180 1.36 -16.27 -1.53
C TRP A 180 0.73 -17.66 -1.61
N ASN A 181 1.53 -18.70 -1.82
CA ASN A 181 1.06 -20.06 -1.92
C ASN A 181 0.80 -20.72 -0.54
N ASN A 182 1.31 -20.12 0.54
CA ASN A 182 1.19 -20.64 1.90
C ASN A 182 1.01 -19.53 2.96
N ILE A 183 0.02 -18.68 2.78
CA ILE A 183 -0.29 -17.60 3.73
C ILE A 183 -0.60 -18.13 5.15
N ALA A 184 -1.18 -19.32 5.24
CA ALA A 184 -1.48 -19.96 6.52
C ALA A 184 -0.21 -20.32 7.32
N GLY A 185 0.96 -20.40 6.68
CA GLY A 185 2.25 -20.64 7.32
C GLY A 185 2.77 -19.44 8.11
N GLY A 186 2.09 -18.29 8.04
CA GLY A 186 2.51 -17.06 8.71
C GLY A 186 3.49 -16.23 7.90
N ALA A 187 3.99 -15.18 8.52
CA ALA A 187 4.94 -14.26 7.89
C ALA A 187 6.33 -14.89 7.79
N LEU A 188 6.96 -14.73 6.62
CA LEU A 188 8.38 -15.09 6.38
C LEU A 188 9.32 -14.07 7.05
N ASN A 189 8.90 -12.82 7.13
CA ASN A 189 9.54 -11.72 7.81
C ASN A 189 8.46 -10.80 8.33
N ASP A 190 8.60 -10.29 9.55
CA ASP A 190 7.63 -9.40 10.19
C ASP A 190 8.36 -8.50 11.17
N ARG A 191 8.28 -7.19 10.96
CA ARG A 191 8.91 -6.21 11.84
C ARG A 191 8.23 -4.85 11.76
N GLU A 192 8.42 -4.04 12.77
CA GLU A 192 7.99 -2.65 12.80
C GLU A 192 9.14 -1.72 12.37
N ALA A 193 8.79 -0.66 11.65
CA ALA A 193 9.74 0.38 11.30
C ALA A 193 10.14 1.15 12.54
N VAL A 194 11.45 1.36 12.69
CA VAL A 194 12.02 2.15 13.77
C VAL A 194 12.37 3.55 13.25
N ALA A 195 12.12 4.56 14.09
CA ALA A 195 12.54 5.93 13.77
C ALA A 195 14.04 6.01 13.51
N ASN A 196 14.43 6.69 12.45
CA ASN A 196 15.82 6.90 12.07
C ASN A 196 16.14 8.39 12.02
N ASP A 197 16.99 8.85 12.95
CA ASP A 197 17.48 10.22 12.97
C ASP A 197 18.87 10.30 12.34
N PRO A 198 18.99 10.73 11.07
CA PRO A 198 20.26 10.78 10.36
C PRO A 198 21.25 11.80 10.93
N LEU A 199 20.78 12.72 11.78
CA LEU A 199 21.59 13.77 12.38
C LEU A 199 21.92 13.51 13.84
N TYR A 200 21.45 12.41 14.41
CA TYR A 200 21.63 12.07 15.83
C TYR A 200 21.23 13.18 16.81
N LEU A 201 20.17 13.94 16.44
CA LEU A 201 19.68 15.08 17.26
C LEU A 201 18.71 14.64 18.36
N THR A 202 18.19 13.43 18.29
CA THR A 202 17.36 12.81 19.34
C THR A 202 18.20 11.85 20.14
N ALA A 203 17.99 11.83 21.47
CA ALA A 203 18.64 10.82 22.33
C ALA A 203 18.16 9.43 21.89
N PRO A 204 19.05 8.41 21.89
CA PRO A 204 18.62 7.03 21.65
C PRO A 204 17.63 6.62 22.73
N SER A 205 16.48 6.11 22.29
CA SER A 205 15.42 5.55 23.16
C SER A 205 15.86 4.25 23.80
#